data_9a802388b74f41da84c5b30ddfcf1820
#
_entry.id   9a802388b74f41da84c5b30ddfcf1820
#
_cell.length_a   1.000
_cell.length_b   1.000
_cell.length_c   1.000
_cell.angle_alpha   90.00
_cell.angle_beta   90.00
_cell.angle_gamma   90.00
#
_symmetry.space_group_name_H-M   'P 1'
#
loop_
_entity.id
_entity.type
_entity.pdbx_description
1 polymer ?
#
loop_
_entity_poly.entity_id
_entity_poly.type
_entity_poly.pdbx_seq_one_letter_code
_entity_poly.pdbx_strand_id
1 'polypeptide(L)' 'MNERSYETLLYSITANTVNKIMELNGWSENEAIERFTSSKLYSYLEKEETKVWQYSKVMLAELFNEERAGRLSLPEV' A
#
# COMPACT_ATOMS: atom_id res chain seq x y z
N MET A 1 2.15 0.61 -20.05
CA MET A 1 3.21 0.01 -19.21
C MET A 1 3.12 -1.50 -19.31
N ASN A 2 4.25 -2.17 -19.51
CA ASN A 2 4.21 -3.62 -19.56
C ASN A 2 4.23 -4.20 -18.14
N GLU A 3 3.92 -5.48 -18.02
CA GLU A 3 3.79 -6.16 -16.75
C GLU A 3 5.05 -6.06 -15.89
N ARG A 4 6.21 -6.23 -16.52
CA ARG A 4 7.48 -6.18 -15.82
C ARG A 4 7.76 -4.81 -15.22
N SER A 5 7.40 -3.75 -15.96
CA SER A 5 7.57 -2.38 -15.47
C SER A 5 6.65 -2.11 -14.27
N TYR A 6 5.45 -2.67 -14.29
CA TYR A 6 4.54 -2.48 -13.17
C TYR A 6 5.04 -3.22 -11.92
N GLU A 7 5.61 -4.40 -12.09
CA GLU A 7 6.17 -5.13 -10.95
C GLU A 7 7.28 -4.33 -10.28
N THR A 8 8.14 -3.69 -11.07
CA THR A 8 9.22 -2.87 -10.55
C THR A 8 8.66 -1.66 -9.80
N LEU A 9 7.65 -1.01 -10.37
CA LEU A 9 6.99 0.11 -9.73
C LEU A 9 6.32 -0.31 -8.43
N LEU A 10 5.63 -1.44 -8.44
CA LEU A 10 4.95 -1.98 -7.28
C LEU A 10 5.93 -2.23 -6.13
N TYR A 11 7.07 -2.82 -6.44
CA TYR A 11 8.10 -3.06 -5.43
C TYR A 11 8.55 -1.77 -4.76
N SER A 12 8.81 -0.75 -5.57
CA SER A 12 9.25 0.55 -5.08
C SER A 12 8.18 1.21 -4.20
N ILE A 13 6.93 1.19 -4.65
CA ILE A 13 5.81 1.75 -3.91
C ILE A 13 5.63 1.01 -2.57
N THR A 14 5.72 -0.30 -2.60
CA THR A 14 5.57 -1.13 -1.40
C THR A 14 6.66 -0.78 -0.38
N ALA A 15 7.92 -0.70 -0.81
CA ALA A 15 9.02 -0.39 0.09
C ALA A 15 8.83 0.99 0.74
N ASN A 16 8.46 1.98 -0.06
CA ASN A 16 8.26 3.34 0.46
C ASN A 16 7.08 3.42 1.41
N THR A 17 5.99 2.72 1.08
CA THR A 17 4.79 2.72 1.92
C THR A 17 5.05 2.00 3.23
N VAL A 18 5.76 0.86 3.18
CA VAL A 18 6.13 0.12 4.39
C VAL A 18 6.95 0.99 5.33
N ASN A 19 7.91 1.74 4.79
CA ASN A 19 8.71 2.64 5.61
C ASN A 19 7.83 3.67 6.33
N LYS A 20 6.84 4.21 5.62
CA LYS A 20 5.93 5.18 6.23
C LYS A 20 5.05 4.54 7.28
N ILE A 21 4.57 3.33 7.03
CA ILE A 21 3.76 2.58 7.99
C ILE A 21 4.55 2.29 9.28
N MET A 22 5.82 1.92 9.14
CA MET A 22 6.70 1.71 10.29
C MET A 22 6.79 2.98 11.13
N GLU A 23 6.96 4.11 10.47
CA GLU A 23 7.07 5.40 11.12
C GLU A 23 5.80 5.76 11.89
N LEU A 24 4.64 5.57 11.25
CA LEU A 24 3.37 5.95 11.83
C LEU A 24 2.93 5.03 12.97
N ASN A 25 3.29 3.76 12.92
CA ASN A 25 2.80 2.77 13.87
C ASN A 25 3.86 2.25 14.83
N GLY A 26 5.12 2.58 14.61
CA GLY A 26 6.21 2.12 15.46
C GLY A 26 6.48 0.62 15.33
N TRP A 27 6.19 0.04 14.17
CA TRP A 27 6.39 -1.40 13.93
C TRP A 27 7.77 -1.67 13.34
N SER A 28 8.21 -2.94 13.52
CA SER A 28 9.39 -3.41 12.81
C SER A 28 9.09 -3.56 11.32
N GLU A 29 10.14 -3.65 10.52
CA GLU A 29 9.99 -3.84 9.08
C GLU A 29 9.20 -5.11 8.76
N ASN A 30 9.55 -6.23 9.41
CA ASN A 30 8.87 -7.50 9.16
C ASN A 30 7.38 -7.42 9.47
N GLU A 31 7.03 -6.79 10.58
CA GLU A 31 5.63 -6.66 10.95
C GLU A 31 4.88 -5.77 9.96
N ALA A 32 5.49 -4.65 9.57
CA ALA A 32 4.86 -3.73 8.63
C ALA A 32 4.65 -4.39 7.26
N ILE A 33 5.65 -5.12 6.77
CA ILE A 33 5.55 -5.85 5.51
C ILE A 33 4.42 -6.87 5.56
N GLU A 34 4.42 -7.69 6.61
CA GLU A 34 3.42 -8.74 6.76
C GLU A 34 2.01 -8.18 6.79
N ARG A 35 1.79 -7.14 7.59
CA ARG A 35 0.47 -6.55 7.71
C ARG A 35 0.03 -5.83 6.44
N PHE A 36 0.96 -5.10 5.82
CA PHE A 36 0.63 -4.37 4.59
C PHE A 36 0.30 -5.31 3.43
N THR A 37 1.13 -6.34 3.23
CA THR A 37 0.91 -7.26 2.12
C THR A 37 -0.30 -8.16 2.32
N SER A 38 -0.82 -8.27 3.54
CA SER A 38 -2.02 -9.02 3.83
C SER A 38 -3.28 -8.15 3.77
N SER A 39 -3.15 -6.86 3.52
CA SER A 39 -4.29 -5.93 3.56
C SER A 39 -5.07 -5.95 2.25
N LYS A 40 -6.32 -5.49 2.32
CA LYS A 40 -7.14 -5.29 1.13
C LYS A 40 -6.52 -4.20 0.24
N LEU A 41 -5.96 -3.18 0.87
CA LEU A 41 -5.32 -2.10 0.11
C LEU A 41 -4.22 -2.65 -0.78
N TYR A 42 -3.42 -3.58 -0.26
CA TYR A 42 -2.35 -4.18 -1.05
C TYR A 42 -2.93 -4.98 -2.23
N SER A 43 -4.04 -5.68 -2.02
CA SER A 43 -4.67 -6.43 -3.10
C SER A 43 -5.14 -5.52 -4.23
N TYR A 44 -5.60 -4.31 -3.91
CA TYR A 44 -5.92 -3.31 -4.93
C TYR A 44 -4.65 -2.79 -5.59
N LEU A 45 -3.60 -2.56 -4.81
CA LEU A 45 -2.34 -2.05 -5.33
C LEU A 45 -1.71 -3.02 -6.34
N GLU A 46 -1.89 -4.32 -6.13
CA GLU A 46 -1.36 -5.33 -7.04
C GLU A 46 -2.01 -5.29 -8.42
N LYS A 47 -3.17 -4.68 -8.52
CA LYS A 47 -3.91 -4.57 -9.79
C LYS A 47 -3.72 -3.19 -10.37
N GLU A 48 -3.02 -3.11 -11.48
CA GLU A 48 -2.72 -1.84 -12.13
C GLU A 48 -3.99 -1.05 -12.45
N GLU A 49 -5.05 -1.71 -12.83
CA GLU A 49 -6.30 -1.07 -13.24
C GLU A 49 -7.01 -0.31 -12.11
N THR A 50 -6.68 -0.60 -10.86
CA THR A 50 -7.27 0.14 -9.73
C THR A 50 -6.70 1.54 -9.59
N LYS A 51 -5.52 1.76 -10.16
CA LYS A 51 -4.80 3.04 -10.13
C LYS A 51 -4.45 3.52 -8.73
N VAL A 52 -4.53 2.64 -7.75
CA VAL A 52 -4.13 2.94 -6.37
C VAL A 52 -2.65 3.31 -6.31
N TRP A 53 -1.86 2.79 -7.24
CA TRP A 53 -0.44 3.08 -7.35
C TRP A 53 -0.14 4.56 -7.60
N GLN A 54 -1.13 5.36 -7.99
CA GLN A 54 -0.96 6.79 -8.21
C GLN A 54 -0.92 7.59 -6.92
N TYR A 55 -1.35 7.00 -5.82
CA TYR A 55 -1.37 7.70 -4.54
C TYR A 55 0.04 7.78 -3.94
N SER A 56 0.29 8.84 -3.17
CA SER A 56 1.56 9.00 -2.47
C SER A 56 1.70 7.95 -1.36
N LYS A 57 2.94 7.73 -0.92
CA LYS A 57 3.18 6.80 0.19
C LYS A 57 2.46 7.24 1.45
N VAL A 58 2.34 8.55 1.67
CA VAL A 58 1.63 9.08 2.84
C VAL A 58 0.16 8.70 2.76
N MET A 59 -0.46 8.90 1.60
CA MET A 59 -1.86 8.56 1.43
C MET A 59 -2.09 7.06 1.54
N LEU A 60 -1.20 6.26 0.95
CA LEU A 60 -1.33 4.80 1.04
C LEU A 60 -1.22 4.34 2.48
N ALA A 61 -0.30 4.92 3.26
CA ALA A 61 -0.16 4.55 4.67
C ALA A 61 -1.39 4.96 5.46
N GLU A 62 -1.97 6.12 5.16
CA GLU A 62 -3.20 6.57 5.82
C GLU A 62 -4.37 5.66 5.48
N LEU A 63 -4.50 5.26 4.21
CA LEU A 63 -5.56 4.33 3.80
C LEU A 63 -5.39 2.98 4.48
N PHE A 64 -4.15 2.53 4.62
CA PHE A 64 -3.88 1.30 5.35
C PHE A 64 -4.36 1.39 6.80
N ASN A 65 -4.06 2.50 7.47
CA ASN A 65 -4.51 2.70 8.84
C ASN A 65 -6.03 2.81 8.93
N GLU A 66 -6.68 3.42 7.94
CA GLU A 66 -8.14 3.47 7.88
C GLU A 66 -8.74 2.08 7.75
N GLU A 67 -8.12 1.23 6.94
CA GLU A 67 -8.58 -0.16 6.80
C GLU A 67 -8.49 -0.89 8.13
N ARG A 68 -7.40 -0.71 8.87
CA ARG A 68 -7.23 -1.34 10.17
C ARG A 68 -8.29 -0.89 11.18
N ALA A 69 -8.72 0.36 11.04
CA ALA A 69 -9.76 0.92 11.91
C ALA A 69 -11.18 0.59 11.42
N GLY A 70 -11.29 -0.14 10.32
CA GLY A 70 -12.59 -0.51 9.76
C GLY A 70 -13.28 0.63 9.01
N ARG A 71 -12.52 1.64 8.59
CA ARG A 71 -13.07 2.81 7.92
C ARG A 71 -12.59 2.98 6.49
N LEU A 72 -11.99 1.95 5.91
CA LEU A 72 -11.44 2.07 4.57
C LEU A 72 -12.53 2.41 3.56
N SER A 73 -12.30 3.45 2.79
CA SER A 73 -13.18 3.85 1.71
C SER A 73 -12.29 4.25 0.53
N LEU A 74 -12.23 3.39 -0.48
CA LEU A 74 -11.42 3.68 -1.66
C LEU A 74 -12.31 4.27 -2.75
N PRO A 75 -11.76 5.22 -3.53
CA PRO A 75 -12.51 5.73 -4.68
C PRO A 75 -12.78 4.60 -5.67
N GLU A 76 -13.94 4.66 -6.28
CA GLU A 76 -14.25 3.72 -7.35
C GLU A 76 -13.44 4.07 -8.59
N VAL A 77 -12.97 3.06 -9.27
CA VAL A 77 -12.10 3.25 -10.44
C VAL A 77 -12.90 3.05 -11.72
#